data_b18d7d6648785c5093e11807243eb62b
#
_entry.id   b18d7d6648785c5093e11807243eb62b
#
_cell.length_a   1.000
_cell.length_b   1.000
_cell.length_c   1.000
_cell.angle_alpha   90.00
_cell.angle_beta   90.00
_cell.angle_gamma   90.00
#
_symmetry.space_group_name_H-M   'P 1'
#
loop_
_entity.id
_entity.type
_entity.pdbx_description
1 polymer ?
#
loop_
_entity_poly.entity_id
_entity_poly.type
_entity_poly.pdbx_seq_one_letter_code
_entity_poly.pdbx_strand_id
1 'polypeptide(L)'
;VLDIEIAGINSPGNVTLSGSLESLSQFQKRVENQGVFFRMLELDYAFHSHFMDPIEAQLVQRLAGIEPTSAAEGMFVSTVTGNKLDGKALDARYWWRNVREPVQFAQAVDAAAQAGCRVFVEIGPHAILQRYITESLAPTQAQGRVLPTLKRGDDGALRLRDVVLRLHLLGARDDL
;
A
#
# COMPACT_ATOMS: atom_id res chain seq x y z
N VAL A 1 6.08 19.16 -21.32
CA VAL A 1 5.23 18.41 -20.36
C VAL A 1 6.16 17.54 -19.54
N LEU A 2 6.00 17.48 -18.23
CA LEU A 2 6.80 16.59 -17.38
C LEU A 2 6.30 15.15 -17.55
N ASP A 3 7.25 14.23 -17.65
CA ASP A 3 6.99 12.80 -17.76
C ASP A 3 6.89 12.19 -16.35
N ILE A 4 5.73 12.41 -15.71
CA ILE A 4 5.43 12.00 -14.33
C ILE A 4 4.01 11.48 -14.25
N GLU A 5 3.83 10.36 -13.56
CA GLU A 5 2.55 9.77 -13.20
C GLU A 5 2.40 9.68 -11.68
N ILE A 6 1.17 9.60 -11.19
CA ILE A 6 0.91 9.27 -9.78
C ILE A 6 1.10 7.77 -9.62
N ALA A 7 2.09 7.38 -8.84
CA ALA A 7 2.38 5.98 -8.54
C ALA A 7 1.57 5.45 -7.35
N GLY A 8 1.13 6.32 -6.45
CA GLY A 8 0.30 5.91 -5.33
C GLY A 8 -0.33 7.08 -4.59
N ILE A 9 -1.53 6.84 -4.09
CA ILE A 9 -2.26 7.72 -3.18
C ILE A 9 -2.22 7.09 -1.80
N ASN A 10 -1.25 7.56 -0.97
CA ASN A 10 -0.94 6.92 0.30
C ASN A 10 -1.87 7.36 1.43
N SER A 11 -2.26 8.65 1.43
CA SER A 11 -3.20 9.25 2.36
C SER A 11 -3.84 10.50 1.72
N PRO A 12 -4.84 11.15 2.35
CA PRO A 12 -5.42 12.38 1.83
C PRO A 12 -4.40 13.51 1.56
N GLY A 13 -3.28 13.49 2.28
CA GLY A 13 -2.22 14.52 2.15
C GLY A 13 -0.92 14.00 1.56
N ASN A 14 -0.84 12.76 1.06
CA ASN A 14 0.42 12.18 0.61
C ASN A 14 0.26 11.32 -0.64
N VAL A 15 1.06 11.62 -1.67
CA VAL A 15 1.15 10.85 -2.91
C VAL A 15 2.59 10.45 -3.20
N THR A 16 2.74 9.34 -3.92
CA THR A 16 4.00 8.94 -4.53
C THR A 16 3.93 9.21 -6.03
N LEU A 17 4.98 9.78 -6.58
CA LEU A 17 5.12 10.04 -8.01
C LEU A 17 6.16 9.09 -8.60
N SER A 18 5.96 8.73 -9.86
CA SER A 18 6.87 7.94 -10.67
C SER A 18 7.10 8.64 -12.01
N GLY A 19 8.30 8.53 -12.56
CA GLY A 19 8.64 9.20 -13.82
C GLY A 19 10.13 9.21 -14.09
N SER A 20 10.54 9.92 -15.14
CA SER A 20 11.97 10.10 -15.42
C SER A 20 12.65 10.93 -14.32
N LEU A 21 13.92 10.61 -14.03
CA LEU A 21 14.72 11.32 -13.03
C LEU A 21 14.79 12.84 -13.33
N GLU A 22 14.90 13.20 -14.61
CA GLU A 22 14.92 14.58 -15.04
C GLU A 22 13.60 15.31 -14.69
N SER A 23 12.46 14.69 -15.05
CA SER A 23 11.13 15.26 -14.79
C SER A 23 10.83 15.38 -13.29
N LEU A 24 11.18 14.34 -12.51
CA LEU A 24 11.04 14.36 -11.05
C LEU A 24 11.91 15.44 -10.41
N SER A 25 13.15 15.63 -10.88
CA SER A 25 14.05 16.69 -10.39
C SER A 25 13.55 18.10 -10.72
N GLN A 26 12.98 18.29 -11.91
CA GLN A 26 12.34 19.54 -12.30
C GLN A 26 11.09 19.83 -11.45
N PHE A 27 10.27 18.79 -11.20
CA PHE A 27 9.08 18.90 -10.38
C PHE A 27 9.44 19.24 -8.93
N GLN A 28 10.45 18.56 -8.35
CA GLN A 28 10.97 18.86 -7.01
C GLN A 28 11.26 20.35 -6.81
N LYS A 29 12.05 20.95 -7.71
CA LYS A 29 12.39 22.37 -7.65
C LYS A 29 11.15 23.29 -7.66
N ARG A 30 10.10 22.88 -8.39
CA ARG A 30 8.86 23.67 -8.45
C ARG A 30 8.08 23.64 -7.14
N VAL A 31 7.94 22.46 -6.54
CA VAL A 31 7.11 22.28 -5.34
C VAL A 31 7.84 22.73 -4.07
N GLU A 32 9.16 22.60 -4.00
CA GLU A 32 9.96 23.14 -2.89
C GLU A 32 9.82 24.65 -2.76
N ASN A 33 9.77 25.38 -3.89
CA ASN A 33 9.51 26.81 -3.92
C ASN A 33 8.11 27.20 -3.40
N GLN A 34 7.20 26.23 -3.30
CA GLN A 34 5.84 26.41 -2.76
C GLN A 34 5.70 25.89 -1.33
N GLY A 35 6.81 25.49 -0.70
CA GLY A 35 6.81 24.94 0.66
C GLY A 35 6.23 23.52 0.78
N VAL A 36 6.09 22.81 -0.34
CA VAL A 36 5.60 21.42 -0.34
C VAL A 36 6.77 20.48 -0.07
N PHE A 37 6.60 19.59 0.90
CA PHE A 37 7.59 18.56 1.17
C PHE A 37 7.71 17.59 0.00
N PHE A 38 8.93 17.39 -0.47
CA PHE A 38 9.27 16.42 -1.51
C PHE A 38 10.51 15.64 -1.09
N ARG A 39 10.48 14.32 -1.33
CA ARG A 39 11.63 13.45 -1.08
C ARG A 39 11.82 12.49 -2.25
N MET A 40 12.97 12.52 -2.87
CA MET A 40 13.38 11.52 -3.85
C MET A 40 13.62 10.19 -3.14
N LEU A 41 13.09 9.09 -3.71
CA LEU A 41 13.37 7.74 -3.27
C LEU A 41 14.52 7.19 -4.11
N GLU A 42 15.47 6.48 -3.46
CA GLU A 42 16.60 5.82 -4.13
C GLU A 42 16.13 4.48 -4.71
N LEU A 43 15.36 4.53 -5.79
CA LEU A 43 14.83 3.37 -6.51
C LEU A 43 15.19 3.50 -8.00
N ASP A 44 15.65 2.41 -8.60
CA ASP A 44 16.10 2.37 -9.98
C ASP A 44 14.98 2.05 -10.99
N TYR A 45 13.74 1.89 -10.52
CA TYR A 45 12.60 1.57 -11.38
C TYR A 45 11.44 2.52 -11.15
N ALA A 46 10.77 2.89 -12.24
CA ALA A 46 9.59 3.72 -12.23
C ALA A 46 8.30 2.87 -12.17
N PHE A 47 8.13 2.06 -11.11
CA PHE A 47 6.89 1.31 -10.89
C PHE A 47 5.66 2.21 -10.91
N HIS A 48 4.53 1.65 -11.26
CA HIS A 48 3.23 2.33 -11.34
C HIS A 48 3.23 3.48 -12.35
N SER A 49 3.95 3.31 -13.47
CA SER A 49 3.98 4.25 -14.59
C SER A 49 4.14 3.51 -15.92
N HIS A 50 4.00 4.23 -17.03
CA HIS A 50 4.16 3.68 -18.38
C HIS A 50 5.56 3.10 -18.65
N PHE A 51 6.57 3.43 -17.85
CA PHE A 51 7.89 2.79 -17.93
C PHE A 51 7.85 1.29 -17.69
N MET A 52 6.76 0.78 -17.09
CA MET A 52 6.54 -0.66 -16.89
C MET A 52 5.90 -1.33 -18.12
N ASP A 53 5.31 -0.59 -19.06
CA ASP A 53 4.59 -1.15 -20.21
C ASP A 53 5.42 -2.17 -21.02
N PRO A 54 6.74 -2.00 -21.22
CA PRO A 54 7.54 -2.98 -21.95
C PRO A 54 7.58 -4.39 -21.35
N ILE A 55 7.32 -4.56 -20.07
CA ILE A 55 7.35 -5.88 -19.41
C ILE A 55 5.99 -6.58 -19.36
N GLU A 56 4.89 -5.92 -19.78
CA GLU A 56 3.53 -6.46 -19.69
C GLU A 56 3.40 -7.87 -20.27
N ALA A 57 3.75 -8.03 -21.54
CA ALA A 57 3.57 -9.30 -22.23
C ALA A 57 4.32 -10.46 -21.54
N GLN A 58 5.57 -10.21 -21.13
CA GLN A 58 6.39 -11.20 -20.45
C GLN A 58 5.84 -11.54 -19.07
N LEU A 59 5.41 -10.53 -18.30
CA LEU A 59 4.85 -10.72 -16.97
C LEU A 59 3.57 -11.54 -17.04
N VAL A 60 2.61 -11.15 -17.89
CA VAL A 60 1.34 -11.84 -18.05
C VAL A 60 1.56 -13.28 -18.51
N GLN A 61 2.49 -13.52 -19.44
CA GLN A 61 2.83 -14.86 -19.89
C GLN A 61 3.42 -15.73 -18.77
N ARG A 62 4.32 -15.19 -17.96
CA ARG A 62 4.92 -15.91 -16.84
C ARG A 62 3.91 -16.26 -15.75
N LEU A 63 2.89 -15.45 -15.57
CA LEU A 63 1.84 -15.61 -14.57
C LEU A 63 0.60 -16.35 -15.11
N ALA A 64 0.57 -16.74 -16.39
CA ALA A 64 -0.60 -17.36 -17.02
C ALA A 64 -1.04 -18.68 -16.36
N GLY A 65 -0.15 -19.35 -15.61
CA GLY A 65 -0.47 -20.56 -14.85
C GLY A 65 -1.08 -20.34 -13.46
N ILE A 66 -1.32 -19.09 -13.05
CA ILE A 66 -1.97 -18.80 -11.78
C ILE A 66 -3.46 -19.15 -11.89
N GLU A 67 -3.93 -20.04 -11.00
CA GLU A 67 -5.33 -20.39 -10.84
C GLU A 67 -5.86 -19.79 -9.52
N PRO A 68 -6.36 -18.54 -9.56
CA PRO A 68 -6.80 -17.88 -8.35
C PRO A 68 -8.11 -18.48 -7.84
N THR A 69 -8.22 -18.57 -6.50
CA THR A 69 -9.42 -19.06 -5.84
C THR A 69 -10.02 -17.98 -4.93
N SER A 70 -11.31 -18.10 -4.61
CA SER A 70 -11.90 -17.26 -3.57
C SER A 70 -11.20 -17.54 -2.23
N ALA A 71 -11.06 -16.50 -1.42
CA ALA A 71 -10.63 -16.69 -0.03
C ALA A 71 -11.66 -17.55 0.71
N ALA A 72 -11.20 -18.58 1.40
CA ALA A 72 -12.08 -19.44 2.19
C ALA A 72 -12.65 -18.67 3.40
N GLU A 73 -11.82 -17.83 3.98
CA GLU A 73 -12.15 -16.96 5.11
C GLU A 73 -11.51 -15.58 4.93
N GLY A 74 -12.12 -14.59 5.56
CA GLY A 74 -11.61 -13.23 5.53
C GLY A 74 -12.04 -12.43 4.30
N MET A 75 -11.49 -11.23 4.22
CA MET A 75 -11.76 -10.26 3.17
C MET A 75 -10.45 -9.76 2.58
N PHE A 76 -10.32 -9.83 1.27
CA PHE A 76 -9.22 -9.17 0.57
C PHE A 76 -9.64 -7.78 0.12
N VAL A 77 -8.85 -6.77 0.47
CA VAL A 77 -8.98 -5.40 -0.03
C VAL A 77 -7.79 -5.10 -0.93
N SER A 78 -8.08 -4.82 -2.19
CA SER A 78 -7.06 -4.58 -3.20
C SER A 78 -6.62 -3.12 -3.22
N THR A 79 -5.33 -2.86 -3.19
CA THR A 79 -4.78 -1.52 -3.45
C THR A 79 -4.73 -1.14 -4.92
N VAL A 80 -4.98 -2.09 -5.84
CA VAL A 80 -5.16 -1.78 -7.28
C VAL A 80 -6.52 -1.12 -7.51
N THR A 81 -7.57 -1.62 -6.85
CA THR A 81 -8.93 -1.11 -7.03
C THR A 81 -9.40 -0.17 -5.92
N GLY A 82 -8.68 -0.12 -4.80
CA GLY A 82 -9.10 0.58 -3.59
C GLY A 82 -10.28 -0.06 -2.86
N ASN A 83 -10.72 -1.27 -3.24
CA ASN A 83 -11.96 -1.88 -2.77
C ASN A 83 -11.79 -3.37 -2.44
N LYS A 84 -12.86 -3.95 -1.88
CA LYS A 84 -12.96 -5.40 -1.72
C LYS A 84 -12.89 -6.09 -3.07
N LEU A 85 -12.19 -7.20 -3.12
CA LEU A 85 -12.02 -7.99 -4.33
C LEU A 85 -12.10 -9.48 -3.98
N ASP A 86 -12.77 -10.27 -4.83
CA ASP A 86 -12.75 -11.73 -4.72
C ASP A 86 -11.36 -12.25 -5.13
N GLY A 87 -10.83 -13.21 -4.38
CA GLY A 87 -9.54 -13.84 -4.69
C GLY A 87 -9.46 -14.42 -6.11
N LYS A 88 -10.57 -14.85 -6.70
CA LYS A 88 -10.64 -15.33 -8.09
C LYS A 88 -10.22 -14.28 -9.13
N ALA A 89 -10.26 -13.01 -8.77
CA ALA A 89 -9.84 -11.93 -9.66
C ALA A 89 -8.32 -11.69 -9.66
N LEU A 90 -7.55 -12.43 -8.86
CA LEU A 90 -6.10 -12.24 -8.72
C LEU A 90 -5.32 -13.02 -9.80
N ASP A 91 -5.76 -12.91 -11.04
CA ASP A 91 -5.16 -13.52 -12.21
C ASP A 91 -3.90 -12.78 -12.71
N ALA A 92 -3.30 -13.27 -13.79
CA ALA A 92 -2.11 -12.66 -14.38
C ALA A 92 -2.33 -11.19 -14.78
N ARG A 93 -3.53 -10.83 -15.22
CA ARG A 93 -3.88 -9.43 -15.57
C ARG A 93 -3.99 -8.55 -14.35
N TYR A 94 -4.54 -9.04 -13.24
CA TYR A 94 -4.56 -8.32 -11.97
C TYR A 94 -3.12 -7.99 -11.51
N TRP A 95 -2.20 -8.96 -11.57
CA TRP A 95 -0.82 -8.74 -11.17
C TRP A 95 -0.07 -7.78 -12.08
N TRP A 96 -0.40 -7.77 -13.37
CA TRP A 96 0.08 -6.71 -14.26
C TRP A 96 -0.42 -5.32 -13.83
N ARG A 97 -1.72 -5.18 -13.58
CA ARG A 97 -2.29 -3.94 -13.07
C ARG A 97 -1.65 -3.50 -11.74
N ASN A 98 -1.32 -4.46 -10.88
CA ASN A 98 -0.63 -4.19 -9.60
C ASN A 98 0.78 -3.58 -9.81
N VAL A 99 1.47 -3.92 -10.89
CA VAL A 99 2.77 -3.32 -11.26
C VAL A 99 2.60 -1.96 -11.94
N ARG A 100 1.56 -1.81 -12.76
CA ARG A 100 1.38 -0.67 -13.68
C ARG A 100 0.53 0.46 -13.13
N GLU A 101 -0.56 0.14 -12.45
CA GLU A 101 -1.54 1.12 -12.01
C GLU A 101 -1.16 1.77 -10.67
N PRO A 102 -1.65 2.99 -10.38
CA PRO A 102 -1.41 3.65 -9.10
C PRO A 102 -1.91 2.83 -7.91
N VAL A 103 -1.14 2.81 -6.84
CA VAL A 103 -1.54 2.19 -5.58
C VAL A 103 -2.60 3.04 -4.89
N GLN A 104 -3.82 2.53 -4.75
CA GLN A 104 -4.97 3.19 -4.09
C GLN A 104 -5.00 2.89 -2.58
N PHE A 105 -3.90 3.18 -1.87
CA PHE A 105 -3.75 2.75 -0.47
C PHE A 105 -4.75 3.46 0.45
N ALA A 106 -4.91 4.78 0.32
CA ALA A 106 -5.87 5.54 1.12
C ALA A 106 -7.30 5.00 0.97
N GLN A 107 -7.71 4.72 -0.27
CA GLN A 107 -9.04 4.18 -0.57
C GLN A 107 -9.22 2.76 -0.02
N ALA A 108 -8.17 1.93 -0.10
CA ALA A 108 -8.20 0.58 0.47
C ALA A 108 -8.34 0.60 2.00
N VAL A 109 -7.65 1.52 2.68
CA VAL A 109 -7.80 1.71 4.13
C VAL A 109 -9.22 2.14 4.48
N ASP A 110 -9.81 3.08 3.72
CA ASP A 110 -11.18 3.51 3.92
C ASP A 110 -12.18 2.35 3.71
N ALA A 111 -12.03 1.57 2.64
CA ALA A 111 -12.84 0.38 2.38
C ALA A 111 -12.75 -0.66 3.50
N ALA A 112 -11.57 -0.88 4.07
CA ALA A 112 -11.39 -1.75 5.22
C ALA A 112 -12.09 -1.20 6.47
N ALA A 113 -11.98 0.11 6.72
CA ALA A 113 -12.65 0.77 7.85
C ALA A 113 -14.19 0.71 7.73
N GLN A 114 -14.73 0.94 6.53
CA GLN A 114 -16.16 0.81 6.23
C GLN A 114 -16.65 -0.63 6.42
N ALA A 115 -15.79 -1.62 6.15
CA ALA A 115 -16.07 -3.03 6.41
C ALA A 115 -16.03 -3.42 7.90
N GLY A 116 -15.72 -2.48 8.80
CA GLY A 116 -15.68 -2.70 10.24
C GLY A 116 -14.28 -2.95 10.81
N CYS A 117 -13.22 -2.94 10.01
CA CYS A 117 -11.86 -3.07 10.54
C CYS A 117 -11.53 -1.88 11.46
N ARG A 118 -11.01 -2.16 12.66
CA ARG A 118 -10.61 -1.15 13.64
C ARG A 118 -9.18 -1.35 14.12
N VAL A 119 -8.59 -2.50 13.89
CA VAL A 119 -7.20 -2.80 14.20
C VAL A 119 -6.48 -3.15 12.90
N PHE A 120 -5.40 -2.44 12.63
CA PHE A 120 -4.55 -2.61 11.46
C PHE A 120 -3.19 -3.11 11.92
N VAL A 121 -2.77 -4.26 11.43
CA VAL A 121 -1.44 -4.81 11.73
C VAL A 121 -0.54 -4.60 10.53
N GLU A 122 0.49 -3.78 10.69
CA GLU A 122 1.49 -3.58 9.64
C GLU A 122 2.57 -4.66 9.75
N ILE A 123 2.55 -5.61 8.82
CA ILE A 123 3.54 -6.68 8.74
C ILE A 123 4.70 -6.21 7.86
N GLY A 124 5.82 -5.93 8.47
CA GLY A 124 7.00 -5.43 7.73
C GLY A 124 8.17 -5.13 8.66
N PRO A 125 9.38 -4.93 8.10
CA PRO A 125 10.59 -4.67 8.88
C PRO A 125 10.61 -3.28 9.53
N HIS A 126 9.74 -2.37 9.09
CA HIS A 126 9.60 -1.00 9.60
C HIS A 126 8.15 -0.54 9.52
N ALA A 127 7.77 0.38 10.39
CA ALA A 127 6.49 1.09 10.40
C ALA A 127 6.45 2.19 9.32
N ILE A 128 6.22 1.83 8.08
CA ILE A 128 6.15 2.76 6.94
C ILE A 128 4.71 3.25 6.73
N LEU A 129 3.73 2.35 6.89
CA LEU A 129 2.33 2.60 6.56
C LEU A 129 1.52 3.18 7.72
N GLN A 130 2.01 3.08 8.96
CA GLN A 130 1.30 3.52 10.16
C GLN A 130 0.77 4.96 10.03
N ARG A 131 1.61 5.88 9.56
CA ARG A 131 1.22 7.27 9.37
C ARG A 131 0.10 7.41 8.34
N TYR A 132 0.23 6.75 7.19
CA TYR A 132 -0.76 6.83 6.10
C TYR A 132 -2.10 6.23 6.51
N ILE A 133 -2.11 5.11 7.24
CA ILE A 133 -3.33 4.53 7.80
C ILE A 133 -4.01 5.52 8.76
N THR A 134 -3.24 6.11 9.68
CA THR A 134 -3.77 7.08 10.66
C THR A 134 -4.36 8.31 9.96
N GLU A 135 -3.66 8.86 8.96
CA GLU A 135 -4.13 10.01 8.17
C GLU A 135 -5.39 9.67 7.36
N SER A 136 -5.49 8.45 6.82
CA SER A 136 -6.67 8.00 6.06
C SER A 136 -7.89 7.74 6.94
N LEU A 137 -7.70 7.32 8.17
CA LEU A 137 -8.78 7.09 9.12
C LEU A 137 -9.33 8.39 9.75
N ALA A 138 -8.52 9.45 9.83
CA ALA A 138 -8.89 10.68 10.50
C ALA A 138 -10.20 11.33 9.98
N PRO A 139 -10.45 11.42 8.66
CA PRO A 139 -11.70 11.99 8.14
C PRO A 139 -12.94 11.16 8.45
N THR A 140 -12.78 9.85 8.63
CA THR A 140 -13.91 8.91 8.82
C THR A 140 -14.40 8.86 10.26
N GLN A 141 -13.73 9.55 11.20
CA GLN A 141 -13.93 9.42 12.65
C GLN A 141 -13.80 7.97 13.17
N ALA A 142 -13.30 7.06 12.36
CA ALA A 142 -13.05 5.69 12.76
C ALA A 142 -11.85 5.67 13.71
N GLN A 143 -12.11 5.29 14.97
CA GLN A 143 -11.03 5.07 15.93
C GLN A 143 -10.29 3.78 15.58
N GLY A 144 -9.31 3.88 14.67
CA GLY A 144 -8.44 2.77 14.30
C GLY A 144 -7.16 2.72 15.14
N ARG A 145 -6.68 1.51 15.39
CA ARG A 145 -5.36 1.26 16.02
C ARG A 145 -4.43 0.65 14.98
N VAL A 146 -3.21 1.16 14.88
CA VAL A 146 -2.19 0.61 13.99
C VAL A 146 -1.08 0.01 14.82
N LEU A 147 -0.79 -1.26 14.60
CA LEU A 147 0.21 -2.05 15.33
C LEU A 147 1.30 -2.51 14.36
N PRO A 148 2.47 -1.86 14.32
CA PRO A 148 3.59 -2.34 13.51
C PRO A 148 4.25 -3.55 14.15
N THR A 149 4.56 -4.58 13.34
CA THR A 149 5.13 -5.84 13.84
C THR A 149 6.61 -5.70 14.21
N LEU A 150 7.40 -5.05 13.35
CA LEU A 150 8.84 -4.93 13.55
C LEU A 150 9.32 -3.48 13.46
N LYS A 151 10.51 -3.25 14.01
CA LYS A 151 11.23 -1.98 13.92
C LYS A 151 12.73 -2.26 13.93
N ARG A 152 13.48 -1.57 13.06
CA ARG A 152 14.93 -1.74 13.00
C ARG A 152 15.59 -1.43 14.34
N GLY A 153 16.46 -2.33 14.80
CA GLY A 153 17.19 -2.18 16.04
C GLY A 153 16.47 -2.70 17.28
N ASP A 154 15.21 -3.13 17.19
CA ASP A 154 14.47 -3.74 18.29
C ASP A 154 14.56 -5.27 18.23
N ASP A 155 14.38 -5.93 19.40
CA ASP A 155 14.20 -7.38 19.47
C ASP A 155 12.87 -7.78 18.82
N GLY A 156 12.94 -8.45 17.66
CA GLY A 156 11.76 -8.83 16.89
C GLY A 156 10.84 -9.79 17.65
N ALA A 157 11.36 -10.71 18.46
CA ALA A 157 10.56 -11.66 19.23
C ALA A 157 9.77 -10.97 20.34
N LEU A 158 10.39 -10.04 21.05
CA LEU A 158 9.72 -9.25 22.08
C LEU A 158 8.64 -8.35 21.47
N ARG A 159 8.92 -7.73 20.31
CA ARG A 159 7.92 -6.90 19.62
C ARG A 159 6.73 -7.71 19.16
N LEU A 160 6.92 -8.87 18.55
CA LEU A 160 5.82 -9.73 18.13
C LEU A 160 4.94 -10.16 19.31
N ARG A 161 5.56 -10.51 20.46
CA ARG A 161 4.81 -10.80 21.70
C ARG A 161 3.99 -9.60 22.19
N ASP A 162 4.54 -8.39 22.14
CA ASP A 162 3.82 -7.15 22.49
C ASP A 162 2.64 -6.92 21.53
N VAL A 163 2.83 -7.13 20.23
CA VAL A 163 1.74 -7.02 19.24
C VAL A 163 0.62 -8.03 19.53
N VAL A 164 0.95 -9.29 19.78
CA VAL A 164 -0.03 -10.33 20.12
C VAL A 164 -0.80 -9.95 21.38
N LEU A 165 -0.10 -9.51 22.44
CA LEU A 165 -0.75 -9.07 23.68
C LEU A 165 -1.72 -7.89 23.43
N ARG A 166 -1.31 -6.92 22.63
CA ARG A 166 -2.18 -5.77 22.27
C ARG A 166 -3.39 -6.20 21.46
N LEU A 167 -3.23 -7.16 20.53
CA LEU A 167 -4.34 -7.72 19.77
C LEU A 167 -5.37 -8.35 20.70
N HIS A 168 -4.95 -9.16 21.66
CA HIS A 168 -5.83 -9.74 22.69
C HIS A 168 -6.57 -8.66 23.50
N LEU A 169 -5.84 -7.64 23.97
CA LEU A 169 -6.45 -6.52 24.72
C LEU A 169 -7.45 -5.72 23.89
N LEU A 170 -7.32 -5.72 22.56
CA LEU A 170 -8.25 -5.09 21.61
C LEU A 170 -9.39 -6.02 21.18
N GLY A 171 -9.48 -7.22 21.74
CA GLY A 171 -10.56 -8.17 21.50
C GLY A 171 -10.37 -9.07 20.29
N ALA A 172 -9.16 -9.17 19.74
CA ALA A 172 -8.86 -10.20 18.76
C ALA A 172 -9.00 -11.59 19.40
N ARG A 173 -9.70 -12.52 18.73
CA ARG A 173 -9.88 -13.89 19.19
C ARG A 173 -8.75 -14.78 18.68
N ASP A 174 -8.41 -15.80 19.47
CA ASP A 174 -7.38 -16.81 19.16
C ASP A 174 -7.94 -17.96 18.31
N ASP A 175 -8.95 -17.72 17.50
CA ASP A 175 -9.55 -18.74 16.66
C ASP A 175 -8.65 -19.05 15.43
N LEU A 176 -7.31 -19.21 15.67
CA LEU A 176 -6.32 -19.60 14.67
C LEU A 176 -5.84 -21.03 14.94
#